data_11ffda66ffbb1d6dd78e5adabd574c8d
#
_entry.id   11ffda66ffbb1d6dd78e5adabd574c8d
#
_cell.length_a   1.000
_cell.length_b   1.000
_cell.length_c   1.000
_cell.angle_alpha   90.00
_cell.angle_beta   90.00
_cell.angle_gamma   90.00
#
_symmetry.space_group_name_H-M   'P 1'
#
loop_
_entity.id
_entity.type
_entity.pdbx_description
1 polymer ?
#
loop_
_entity_poly.entity_id
_entity_poly.type
_entity_poly.pdbx_seq_one_letter_code
_entity_poly.pdbx_strand_id
1 'polypeptide(L)'
;MPQFAAIIYEAPRPDPTGPDFAGYMGGYMAFGERAGGAITGGAGLLGPETATTISVTGGQDGEVVLTDGPYAETKEFLGGFYVLEAEDLDAAIALARHIPAAFDGGKVEIRPLLPM
;
A
#
# COMPACT_ATOMS: atom_id res chain seq x y z
N MET A 1 -1.26 14.71 -16.62
CA MET A 1 -0.85 13.29 -16.75
C MET A 1 -1.73 12.44 -15.86
N PRO A 2 -2.20 11.29 -16.34
CA PRO A 2 -3.04 10.41 -15.52
C PRO A 2 -2.35 9.97 -14.24
N GLN A 3 -3.15 9.72 -13.22
CA GLN A 3 -2.66 9.24 -11.93
C GLN A 3 -3.22 7.86 -11.63
N PHE A 4 -2.41 7.05 -10.98
CA PHE A 4 -2.75 5.68 -10.62
C PHE A 4 -2.44 5.45 -9.14
N ALA A 5 -3.30 4.68 -8.48
CA ALA A 5 -2.98 4.16 -7.15
C ALA A 5 -2.23 2.84 -7.33
N ALA A 6 -1.10 2.71 -6.68
CA ALA A 6 -0.37 1.46 -6.57
C ALA A 6 -0.58 0.95 -5.14
N ILE A 7 -1.48 0.00 -5.00
CA ILE A 7 -1.93 -0.53 -3.70
C ILE A 7 -1.05 -1.72 -3.36
N ILE A 8 -0.42 -1.68 -2.19
CA ILE A 8 0.62 -2.61 -1.80
C ILE A 8 0.06 -3.65 -0.84
N TYR A 9 0.12 -4.93 -1.25
CA TYR A 9 -0.17 -6.06 -0.39
C TYR A 9 1.12 -6.79 -0.10
N GLU A 10 1.48 -6.88 1.17
CA GLU A 10 2.77 -7.41 1.60
C GLU A 10 2.63 -8.75 2.32
N ALA A 11 3.67 -9.59 2.18
CA ALA A 11 3.92 -10.69 3.12
C ALA A 11 4.34 -10.09 4.48
N PRO A 12 4.35 -10.88 5.57
CA PRO A 12 4.77 -10.36 6.87
C PRO A 12 6.14 -9.68 6.81
N ARG A 13 6.21 -8.51 7.42
CA ARG A 13 7.43 -7.70 7.46
C ARG A 13 8.47 -8.32 8.38
N PRO A 14 9.77 -8.07 8.11
CA PRO A 14 10.80 -8.44 9.08
C PRO A 14 10.65 -7.65 10.38
N ASP A 15 11.16 -8.22 11.46
CA ASP A 15 11.18 -7.58 12.76
C ASP A 15 11.95 -6.25 12.66
N PRO A 16 11.35 -5.11 13.09
CA PRO A 16 12.03 -3.81 13.05
C PRO A 16 13.32 -3.75 13.84
N THR A 17 13.50 -4.65 14.82
CA THR A 17 14.71 -4.74 15.64
C THR A 17 15.70 -5.78 15.12
N GLY A 18 15.34 -6.48 14.03
CA GLY A 18 16.13 -7.56 13.48
C GLY A 18 17.04 -7.11 12.33
N PRO A 19 17.94 -8.00 11.88
CA PRO A 19 18.94 -7.66 10.86
C PRO A 19 18.37 -7.47 9.46
N ASP A 20 17.18 -7.99 9.16
CA ASP A 20 16.61 -7.94 7.83
C ASP A 20 15.82 -6.65 7.55
N PHE A 21 15.54 -5.87 8.58
CA PHE A 21 14.67 -4.71 8.45
C PHE A 21 15.31 -3.60 7.59
N ALA A 22 16.62 -3.41 7.71
CA ALA A 22 17.33 -2.39 6.92
C ALA A 22 17.23 -2.67 5.42
N GLY A 23 17.35 -3.94 5.02
CA GLY A 23 17.19 -4.35 3.62
C GLY A 23 15.77 -4.14 3.11
N TYR A 24 14.78 -4.44 3.96
CA TYR A 24 13.37 -4.21 3.64
C TYR A 24 13.11 -2.71 3.39
N MET A 25 13.54 -1.85 4.29
CA MET A 25 13.39 -0.40 4.13
C MET A 25 14.20 0.14 2.96
N GLY A 26 15.40 -0.41 2.75
CA GLY A 26 16.26 -0.02 1.63
C GLY A 26 15.62 -0.27 0.27
N GLY A 27 14.84 -1.34 0.14
CA GLY A 27 14.10 -1.63 -1.09
C GLY A 27 13.08 -0.54 -1.42
N TYR A 28 12.33 -0.07 -0.42
CA TYR A 28 11.38 1.01 -0.63
C TYR A 28 12.07 2.35 -0.89
N MET A 29 13.19 2.62 -0.23
CA MET A 29 13.98 3.82 -0.50
C MET A 29 14.52 3.81 -1.94
N ALA A 30 15.00 2.67 -2.41
CA ALA A 30 15.47 2.53 -3.79
C ALA A 30 14.34 2.78 -4.80
N PHE A 31 13.14 2.29 -4.51
CA PHE A 31 11.98 2.58 -5.36
C PHE A 31 11.69 4.09 -5.37
N GLY A 32 11.73 4.74 -4.21
CA GLY A 32 11.50 6.19 -4.11
C GLY A 32 12.50 6.98 -4.97
N GLU A 33 13.76 6.60 -4.96
CA GLU A 33 14.78 7.25 -5.78
C GLU A 33 14.54 6.99 -7.27
N ARG A 34 14.19 5.77 -7.62
CA ARG A 34 13.94 5.40 -9.04
C ARG A 34 12.73 6.12 -9.61
N ALA A 35 11.63 6.15 -8.87
CA ALA A 35 10.39 6.77 -9.34
C ALA A 35 10.41 8.30 -9.26
N GLY A 36 11.13 8.83 -8.30
CA GLY A 36 11.34 10.28 -8.15
C GLY A 36 10.05 11.08 -8.19
N GLY A 37 9.98 12.05 -9.11
CA GLY A 37 8.84 12.93 -9.25
C GLY A 37 7.54 12.28 -9.74
N ALA A 38 7.59 11.03 -10.19
CA ALA A 38 6.38 10.30 -10.56
C ALA A 38 5.53 9.95 -9.32
N ILE A 39 6.13 9.90 -8.13
CA ILE A 39 5.38 9.71 -6.88
C ILE A 39 4.81 11.05 -6.46
N THR A 40 3.48 11.16 -6.48
CA THR A 40 2.77 12.40 -6.10
C THR A 40 2.02 12.27 -4.79
N GLY A 41 2.01 11.10 -4.20
CA GLY A 41 1.36 10.85 -2.91
C GLY A 41 1.56 9.42 -2.47
N GLY A 42 1.06 9.12 -1.29
CA GLY A 42 1.11 7.79 -0.74
C GLY A 42 1.36 7.80 0.76
N ALA A 43 1.26 6.63 1.35
CA ALA A 43 1.55 6.42 2.76
C ALA A 43 1.84 4.94 3.02
N GLY A 44 2.77 4.68 3.92
CA GLY A 44 2.95 3.35 4.50
C GLY A 44 2.05 3.20 5.71
N LEU A 45 1.59 1.99 5.94
CA LEU A 45 0.73 1.67 7.08
C LEU A 45 1.52 0.81 8.07
N LEU A 46 1.20 0.94 9.35
CA LEU A 46 1.67 0.01 10.36
C LEU A 46 0.98 -1.36 10.14
N GLY A 47 1.45 -2.39 10.80
CA GLY A 47 0.94 -3.73 10.61
C GLY A 47 -0.54 -3.88 10.95
N PRO A 48 -1.18 -4.95 10.45
CA PRO A 48 -2.63 -5.15 10.62
C PRO A 48 -3.06 -5.30 12.08
N GLU A 49 -2.15 -5.67 12.97
CA GLU A 49 -2.44 -5.76 14.41
C GLU A 49 -2.79 -4.39 15.02
N THR A 50 -2.45 -3.29 14.35
CA THR A 50 -2.79 -1.94 14.79
C THR A 50 -4.15 -1.47 14.26
N ALA A 51 -4.80 -2.26 13.41
CA ALA A 51 -6.01 -1.84 12.73
C ALA A 51 -7.21 -1.78 13.64
N THR A 52 -8.10 -0.82 13.36
CA THR A 52 -9.43 -0.76 13.94
C THR A 52 -10.42 -0.68 12.79
N THR A 53 -11.39 -1.56 12.78
CA THR A 53 -12.43 -1.58 11.75
C THR A 53 -13.71 -0.97 12.32
N ILE A 54 -14.32 -0.07 11.57
CA ILE A 54 -15.53 0.61 11.97
C ILE A 54 -16.66 0.29 11.00
N SER A 55 -17.85 0.03 11.55
CA SER A 55 -19.05 -0.02 10.76
C SER A 55 -20.16 0.70 11.52
N VAL A 56 -21.15 1.23 10.82
CA VAL A 56 -22.27 1.96 11.42
C VAL A 56 -23.57 1.31 10.96
N THR A 57 -24.37 0.86 11.92
CA THR A 57 -25.65 0.20 11.65
C THR A 57 -26.79 1.21 11.78
N GLY A 58 -27.69 1.22 10.81
CA GLY A 58 -28.87 2.08 10.87
C GLY A 58 -28.67 3.48 10.28
N GLY A 59 -27.69 3.64 9.38
CA GLY A 59 -27.43 4.91 8.72
C GLY A 59 -26.34 5.73 9.39
N GLN A 60 -26.05 6.89 8.82
CA GLN A 60 -24.91 7.73 9.21
C GLN A 60 -24.86 8.06 10.71
N ASP A 61 -26.01 8.29 11.33
CA ASP A 61 -26.09 8.65 12.75
C ASP A 61 -26.47 7.45 13.63
N GLY A 62 -26.33 6.25 13.09
CA GLY A 62 -26.69 5.02 13.79
C GLY A 62 -25.64 4.54 14.77
N GLU A 63 -25.69 3.25 15.09
CA GLU A 63 -24.80 2.65 16.06
C GLU A 63 -23.45 2.33 15.43
N VAL A 64 -22.37 2.79 16.07
CA VAL A 64 -21.00 2.52 15.65
C VAL A 64 -20.56 1.18 16.23
N VAL A 65 -20.08 0.29 15.36
CA VAL A 65 -19.51 -0.99 15.75
C VAL A 65 -18.01 -0.96 15.46
N LEU A 66 -17.21 -1.16 16.48
CA LEU A 66 -15.75 -1.19 16.38
C LEU A 66 -15.25 -2.62 16.53
N THR A 67 -14.29 -2.99 15.69
CA THR A 67 -13.64 -4.29 15.75
C THR A 67 -12.14 -4.06 15.71
N ASP A 68 -11.40 -4.66 16.63
CA ASP A 68 -9.94 -4.64 16.58
C ASP A 68 -9.47 -5.56 15.47
N GLY A 69 -8.51 -5.08 14.70
CA GLY A 69 -7.93 -5.83 13.59
C GLY A 69 -8.47 -5.39 12.23
N PRO A 70 -7.87 -5.90 11.16
CA PRO A 70 -8.25 -5.54 9.79
C PRO A 70 -9.59 -6.13 9.41
N TYR A 71 -10.28 -5.46 8.48
CA TYR A 71 -11.54 -5.94 7.94
C TYR A 71 -11.40 -7.32 7.28
N ALA A 72 -10.31 -7.50 6.54
CA ALA A 72 -10.03 -8.77 5.87
C ALA A 72 -8.74 -9.38 6.43
N GLU A 73 -8.81 -10.63 6.87
CA GLU A 73 -7.63 -11.38 7.30
C GLU A 73 -7.11 -12.21 6.13
N THR A 74 -5.89 -11.91 5.70
CA THR A 74 -5.24 -12.58 4.57
C THR A 74 -3.78 -12.84 4.92
N LYS A 75 -3.13 -13.71 4.13
CA LYS A 75 -1.69 -13.97 4.27
C LYS A 75 -0.86 -12.74 3.88
N GLU A 76 -1.40 -11.96 2.94
CA GLU A 76 -0.82 -10.70 2.52
C GLU A 76 -1.70 -9.60 3.08
N PHE A 77 -1.11 -8.57 3.66
CA PHE A 77 -1.86 -7.48 4.25
C PHE A 77 -1.62 -6.18 3.48
N LEU A 78 -2.59 -5.28 3.55
CA LEU A 78 -2.46 -3.96 2.95
C LEU A 78 -1.39 -3.18 3.71
N GLY A 79 -0.24 -2.97 3.06
CA GLY A 79 0.91 -2.31 3.68
C GLY A 79 1.02 -0.84 3.38
N GLY A 80 0.27 -0.35 2.40
CA GLY A 80 0.33 1.05 2.00
C GLY A 80 -0.05 1.24 0.55
N PHE A 81 0.21 2.43 0.05
CA PHE A 81 -0.04 2.75 -1.35
C PHE A 81 0.84 3.92 -1.79
N TYR A 82 1.05 4.00 -3.10
CA TYR A 82 1.58 5.19 -3.75
C TYR A 82 0.55 5.74 -4.71
N VAL A 83 0.60 7.04 -4.95
CA VAL A 83 -0.05 7.67 -6.10
C VAL A 83 1.04 7.99 -7.10
N LEU A 84 0.94 7.43 -8.30
CA LEU A 84 1.93 7.56 -9.36
C LEU A 84 1.35 8.33 -10.54
N GLU A 85 2.11 9.26 -11.10
CA GLU A 85 1.79 9.86 -12.39
C GLU A 85 2.48 9.04 -13.48
N ALA A 86 1.72 8.68 -14.51
CA ALA A 86 2.24 7.94 -15.66
C ALA A 86 1.36 8.22 -16.88
N GLU A 87 1.92 8.16 -18.07
CA GLU A 87 1.18 8.44 -19.30
C GLU A 87 0.00 7.48 -19.51
N ASP A 88 0.21 6.21 -19.17
CA ASP A 88 -0.77 5.14 -19.36
C ASP A 88 -0.50 4.00 -18.38
N LEU A 89 -1.32 2.96 -18.47
CA LEU A 89 -1.16 1.80 -17.60
C LEU A 89 0.20 1.11 -17.78
N ASP A 90 0.69 1.00 -19.02
CA ASP A 90 1.97 0.35 -19.26
C ASP A 90 3.12 1.10 -18.57
N ALA A 91 3.08 2.43 -18.62
CA ALA A 91 4.07 3.25 -17.93
C ALA A 91 3.95 3.10 -16.41
N ALA A 92 2.73 3.02 -15.87
CA ALA A 92 2.50 2.79 -14.44
C ALA A 92 3.05 1.43 -14.02
N ILE A 93 2.85 0.38 -14.82
CA ILE A 93 3.39 -0.95 -14.56
C ILE A 93 4.91 -0.93 -14.57
N ALA A 94 5.51 -0.23 -15.55
CA ALA A 94 6.96 -0.13 -15.64
C ALA A 94 7.59 0.50 -14.39
N LEU A 95 6.88 1.42 -13.73
CA LEU A 95 7.30 1.98 -12.45
C LEU A 95 7.01 1.01 -11.30
N ALA A 96 5.78 0.56 -11.18
CA ALA A 96 5.28 -0.18 -10.03
C ALA A 96 5.95 -1.56 -9.87
N ARG A 97 6.45 -2.14 -10.95
CA ARG A 97 7.16 -3.42 -10.87
C ARG A 97 8.40 -3.38 -9.95
N HIS A 98 8.89 -2.19 -9.68
CA HIS A 98 10.06 -1.98 -8.81
C HIS A 98 9.69 -1.72 -7.34
N ILE A 99 8.40 -1.73 -7.02
CA ILE A 99 7.95 -1.71 -5.62
C ILE A 99 8.27 -3.09 -5.03
N PRO A 100 8.98 -3.17 -3.89
CA PRO A 100 9.44 -4.45 -3.34
C PRO A 100 8.35 -5.52 -3.21
N ALA A 101 7.13 -5.15 -2.81
CA ALA A 101 6.04 -6.12 -2.67
C ALA A 101 5.75 -6.86 -3.99
N ALA A 102 5.98 -6.23 -5.13
CA ALA A 102 5.69 -6.84 -6.42
C ALA A 102 6.60 -8.05 -6.73
N PHE A 103 7.82 -8.06 -6.18
CA PHE A 103 8.79 -9.12 -6.48
C PHE A 103 9.29 -9.89 -5.24
N ASP A 104 8.80 -9.55 -4.06
CA ASP A 104 9.26 -10.16 -2.81
C ASP A 104 8.08 -10.66 -1.96
N GLY A 105 7.33 -11.58 -2.52
CA GLY A 105 6.30 -12.33 -1.80
C GLY A 105 4.93 -11.67 -1.70
N GLY A 106 4.79 -10.43 -2.15
CA GLY A 106 3.52 -9.72 -2.11
C GLY A 106 2.93 -9.47 -3.48
N LYS A 107 2.09 -8.45 -3.57
CA LYS A 107 1.44 -8.01 -4.80
C LYS A 107 1.29 -6.50 -4.80
N VAL A 108 1.24 -5.92 -5.99
CA VAL A 108 0.87 -4.51 -6.17
C VAL A 108 -0.31 -4.46 -7.13
N GLU A 109 -1.39 -3.86 -6.67
CA GLU A 109 -2.59 -3.68 -7.48
C GLU A 109 -2.63 -2.25 -7.99
N ILE A 110 -2.82 -2.07 -9.28
CA ILE A 110 -2.84 -0.73 -9.89
C ILE A 110 -4.26 -0.39 -10.30
N ARG A 111 -4.73 0.79 -9.88
CA ARG A 111 -6.03 1.32 -10.30
C ARG A 111 -5.90 2.77 -10.73
N PRO A 112 -6.48 3.17 -11.87
CA PRO A 112 -6.61 4.59 -12.19
C PRO A 112 -7.36 5.30 -11.07
N LEU A 113 -6.96 6.53 -10.78
CA LEU A 113 -7.69 7.33 -9.80
C LEU A 113 -9.02 7.78 -10.37
N LEU A 114 -10.02 7.80 -9.49
CA LEU A 114 -11.33 8.34 -9.86
C LEU A 114 -11.19 9.83 -10.13
N PRO A 115 -11.62 10.31 -11.28
CA PRO A 115 -11.61 11.76 -11.54
C PRO A 115 -12.56 12.47 -10.58
N MET A 116 -12.07 13.52 -9.95
CA MET A 116 -12.84 14.29 -8.97
C MET A 116 -12.96 15.76 -9.39
#